data_5235bbe6c3f55265e6ffecc499d152fd
#
_entry.id   5235bbe6c3f55265e6ffecc499d152fd
#
_cell.length_a   1.000
_cell.length_b   1.000
_cell.length_c   1.000
_cell.angle_alpha   90.00
_cell.angle_beta   90.00
_cell.angle_gamma   90.00
#
_symmetry.space_group_name_H-M   'P 1'
#
loop_
_entity.id
_entity.type
_entity.pdbx_description
1 polymer ?
#
loop_
_entity_poly.entity_id
_entity_poly.type
_entity_poly.pdbx_seq_one_letter_code
_entity_poly.pdbx_strand_id
1 'polypeptide(L)'
;GLLPSMKIAEPVAWGDQKPTVPEGFKITAIATDLRIPRQTLVLPNGDIIVAEGRGGSAAKLKPKDVIASVIKAEGNTKVKGGNRLTLLRDADGDGTYETKTVFAENLNAPYGLAFADGKLYVANQDALVRFDYQEGQTQASGAPTKVTDLPSAINHHWTKALTVSPDGRFLYVGIGSNSNVTERGMEVEIDRAMVWQIDAATGAHKPYATGIRNPTALTIQPETGQLWAVVNERDELGPDLVPDYLSSVKEGGFYGWPYSYWGQNVDTRAQPQNPEKVAAAIKPDYSLGSHVAALGVDFSIPEMGDKFANGVFVGEHGSWNRDNPVGYKVIFVPFS
;
A
#
# COMPACT_ATOMS: atom_id res chain seq x y z
N GLY A 1 -21.21 -16.33 14.97
CA GLY A 1 -22.19 -15.22 14.94
C GLY A 1 -22.41 -14.70 13.52
N LEU A 2 -23.60 -14.22 13.21
CA LEU A 2 -23.98 -13.73 11.88
C LEU A 2 -23.23 -12.43 11.49
N LEU A 3 -22.69 -11.72 12.45
CA LEU A 3 -21.88 -10.50 12.25
C LEU A 3 -20.62 -10.61 13.10
N PRO A 4 -19.45 -10.21 12.58
CA PRO A 4 -18.27 -10.06 13.42
C PRO A 4 -18.54 -9.00 14.50
N SER A 5 -17.87 -9.11 15.64
CA SER A 5 -17.88 -8.04 16.65
C SER A 5 -17.21 -6.81 16.04
N MET A 6 -18.01 -5.88 15.55
CA MET A 6 -17.51 -4.62 14.97
C MET A 6 -17.70 -3.52 15.99
N LYS A 7 -16.62 -2.83 16.31
CA LYS A 7 -16.69 -1.53 16.98
C LYS A 7 -16.75 -0.45 15.89
N ILE A 8 -17.79 0.36 15.89
CA ILE A 8 -17.89 1.51 14.99
C ILE A 8 -16.90 2.55 15.49
N ALA A 9 -15.93 2.90 14.64
CA ALA A 9 -14.98 3.94 14.96
C ALA A 9 -15.65 5.31 14.80
N GLU A 10 -15.50 6.17 15.78
CA GLU A 10 -15.90 7.57 15.68
C GLU A 10 -14.67 8.41 15.31
N PRO A 11 -14.77 9.31 14.31
CA PRO A 11 -13.69 10.23 13.98
C PRO A 11 -13.41 11.15 15.17
N VAL A 12 -12.18 11.14 15.65
CA VAL A 12 -11.72 12.03 16.73
C VAL A 12 -10.73 13.02 16.14
N ALA A 13 -10.94 14.30 16.42
CA ALA A 13 -9.97 15.33 16.06
C ALA A 13 -8.69 15.16 16.88
N TRP A 14 -7.54 15.38 16.27
CA TRP A 14 -6.24 15.33 16.95
C TRP A 14 -6.16 16.34 18.11
N GLY A 15 -6.72 17.54 17.94
CA GLY A 15 -6.54 18.63 18.91
C GLY A 15 -5.06 18.86 19.17
N ASP A 16 -4.69 18.94 20.45
CA ASP A 16 -3.29 19.08 20.89
C ASP A 16 -2.58 17.72 21.11
N GLN A 17 -3.22 16.62 20.79
CA GLN A 17 -2.66 15.28 20.97
C GLN A 17 -1.56 15.01 19.93
N LYS A 18 -0.52 14.30 20.36
CA LYS A 18 0.58 13.84 19.50
C LYS A 18 0.72 12.34 19.63
N PRO A 19 1.16 11.65 18.57
CA PRO A 19 1.56 10.25 18.67
C PRO A 19 2.68 10.08 19.72
N THR A 20 2.66 8.95 20.42
CA THR A 20 3.75 8.57 21.32
C THR A 20 4.94 8.08 20.51
N VAL A 21 6.14 8.53 20.85
CA VAL A 21 7.39 8.10 20.25
C VAL A 21 8.34 7.52 21.30
N PRO A 22 9.29 6.64 20.92
CA PRO A 22 10.32 6.14 21.83
C PRO A 22 11.18 7.25 22.42
N GLU A 23 11.82 6.96 23.55
CA GLU A 23 12.80 7.87 24.17
C GLU A 23 13.92 8.22 23.15
N GLY A 24 14.30 9.49 23.12
CA GLY A 24 15.27 10.03 22.17
C GLY A 24 14.69 10.49 20.83
N PHE A 25 13.37 10.27 20.58
CA PHE A 25 12.70 10.72 19.37
C PHE A 25 11.83 11.94 19.61
N LYS A 26 11.76 12.80 18.60
CA LYS A 26 10.82 13.92 18.51
C LYS A 26 9.87 13.67 17.36
N ILE A 27 8.60 14.02 17.51
CA ILE A 27 7.61 13.99 16.44
C ILE A 27 7.11 15.40 16.13
N THR A 28 7.05 15.73 14.83
CA THR A 28 6.59 17.02 14.35
C THR A 28 5.58 16.78 13.22
N ALA A 29 4.47 17.52 13.24
CA ALA A 29 3.54 17.55 12.11
C ALA A 29 4.13 18.42 11.01
N ILE A 30 4.34 17.85 9.83
CA ILE A 30 4.89 18.55 8.66
C ILE A 30 3.82 19.09 7.71
N ALA A 31 2.60 18.59 7.81
CA ALA A 31 1.46 19.08 7.04
C ALA A 31 0.14 18.75 7.73
N THR A 32 -0.85 19.63 7.57
CA THR A 32 -2.25 19.46 7.96
C THR A 32 -3.17 19.65 6.74
N ASP A 33 -4.45 19.34 6.88
CA ASP A 33 -5.49 19.55 5.85
C ASP A 33 -5.26 18.79 4.54
N LEU A 34 -4.55 17.66 4.60
CA LEU A 34 -4.44 16.72 3.48
C LEU A 34 -5.77 15.97 3.29
N ARG A 35 -6.11 15.69 2.02
CA ARG A 35 -7.38 15.03 1.65
C ARG A 35 -7.17 13.55 1.36
N ILE A 36 -7.22 12.71 2.37
CA ILE A 36 -6.98 11.27 2.30
C ILE A 36 -5.58 10.97 1.76
N PRO A 37 -4.52 11.32 2.53
CA PRO A 37 -3.14 11.03 2.15
C PRO A 37 -2.89 9.52 2.05
N ARG A 38 -2.09 9.14 1.07
CA ARG A 38 -1.70 7.77 0.76
C ARG A 38 -0.18 7.65 0.82
N GLN A 39 0.45 7.05 -0.18
CA GLN A 39 1.90 6.93 -0.20
C GLN A 39 2.57 8.32 -0.25
N THR A 40 3.69 8.44 0.43
CA THR A 40 4.59 9.59 0.35
C THR A 40 5.87 9.19 -0.36
N LEU A 41 6.52 10.15 -0.99
CA LEU A 41 7.80 9.96 -1.68
C LEU A 41 8.70 11.15 -1.38
N VAL A 42 9.90 10.87 -0.90
CA VAL A 42 10.95 11.89 -0.75
C VAL A 42 11.73 11.98 -2.06
N LEU A 43 11.80 13.19 -2.63
CA LEU A 43 12.56 13.49 -3.85
C LEU A 43 14.03 13.73 -3.51
N PRO A 44 14.96 13.66 -4.50
CA PRO A 44 16.40 13.82 -4.24
C PRO A 44 16.81 15.12 -3.57
N ASN A 45 16.03 16.19 -3.74
CA ASN A 45 16.25 17.48 -3.10
C ASN A 45 15.61 17.63 -1.71
N GLY A 46 15.02 16.55 -1.16
CA GLY A 46 14.35 16.55 0.14
C GLY A 46 12.88 16.96 0.13
N ASP A 47 12.34 17.41 -1.01
CA ASP A 47 10.89 17.65 -1.12
C ASP A 47 10.10 16.36 -0.90
N ILE A 48 8.92 16.48 -0.32
CA ILE A 48 8.02 15.33 -0.12
C ILE A 48 6.81 15.48 -1.03
N ILE A 49 6.53 14.46 -1.85
CA ILE A 49 5.29 14.34 -2.60
C ILE A 49 4.33 13.44 -1.82
N VAL A 50 3.10 13.89 -1.64
CA VAL A 50 2.01 13.13 -1.00
C VAL A 50 0.91 12.86 -2.02
N ALA A 51 0.59 11.60 -2.25
CA ALA A 51 -0.58 11.23 -3.04
C ALA A 51 -1.84 11.37 -2.17
N GLU A 52 -2.85 12.05 -2.68
CA GLU A 52 -4.14 12.23 -2.00
C GLU A 52 -5.25 11.63 -2.86
N GLY A 53 -5.76 10.47 -2.48
CA GLY A 53 -6.73 9.75 -3.29
C GLY A 53 -7.65 8.82 -2.51
N ARG A 54 -8.83 8.59 -3.05
CA ARG A 54 -9.80 7.60 -2.59
C ARG A 54 -10.47 6.94 -3.78
N GLY A 55 -10.31 5.65 -3.90
CA GLY A 55 -10.86 4.84 -4.99
C GLY A 55 -11.65 3.64 -4.48
N GLY A 56 -11.91 2.72 -5.39
CA GLY A 56 -12.65 1.49 -5.15
C GLY A 56 -14.14 1.62 -5.44
N SER A 57 -14.69 0.62 -6.09
CA SER A 57 -16.11 0.57 -6.48
C SER A 57 -16.65 -0.86 -6.54
N ALA A 58 -16.23 -1.71 -5.60
CA ALA A 58 -16.68 -3.10 -5.58
C ALA A 58 -18.19 -3.21 -5.50
N ALA A 59 -18.79 -4.01 -6.39
CA ALA A 59 -20.20 -4.32 -6.36
C ALA A 59 -20.58 -5.02 -5.04
N LYS A 60 -21.73 -4.66 -4.47
CA LYS A 60 -22.28 -5.28 -3.27
C LYS A 60 -22.97 -6.58 -3.64
N LEU A 61 -22.49 -7.72 -3.16
CA LEU A 61 -22.96 -9.03 -3.56
C LEU A 61 -24.02 -9.64 -2.62
N LYS A 62 -23.95 -9.31 -1.33
CA LYS A 62 -24.78 -9.96 -0.30
C LYS A 62 -25.37 -8.91 0.66
N PRO A 63 -26.52 -9.21 1.32
CA PRO A 63 -27.09 -8.29 2.32
C PRO A 63 -26.11 -7.88 3.41
N LYS A 64 -25.22 -8.80 3.86
CA LYS A 64 -24.15 -8.49 4.82
C LYS A 64 -23.18 -7.41 4.32
N ASP A 65 -22.90 -7.37 3.01
CA ASP A 65 -21.97 -6.39 2.41
C ASP A 65 -22.60 -5.01 2.41
N VAL A 66 -23.93 -4.94 2.25
CA VAL A 66 -24.70 -3.69 2.37
C VAL A 66 -24.64 -3.17 3.79
N ILE A 67 -24.93 -4.02 4.79
CA ILE A 67 -24.88 -3.66 6.22
C ILE A 67 -23.46 -3.23 6.60
N ALA A 68 -22.45 -4.00 6.24
CA ALA A 68 -21.05 -3.67 6.50
C ALA A 68 -20.65 -2.33 5.84
N SER A 69 -21.17 -2.04 4.64
CA SER A 69 -20.90 -0.78 3.96
C SER A 69 -21.53 0.44 4.64
N VAL A 70 -22.72 0.27 5.22
CA VAL A 70 -23.38 1.33 6.01
C VAL A 70 -22.57 1.59 7.27
N ILE A 71 -22.21 0.55 8.01
CA ILE A 71 -21.40 0.68 9.23
C ILE A 71 -20.04 1.32 8.94
N LYS A 72 -19.37 0.89 7.86
CA LYS A 72 -18.11 1.51 7.42
C LYS A 72 -18.27 2.96 6.99
N ALA A 73 -19.42 3.33 6.42
CA ALA A 73 -19.70 4.72 6.05
C ALA A 73 -19.88 5.64 7.27
N GLU A 74 -20.43 5.14 8.37
CA GLU A 74 -20.55 5.86 9.64
C GLU A 74 -19.17 6.16 10.25
N GLY A 75 -18.25 5.17 10.23
CA GLY A 75 -16.89 5.30 10.76
C GLY A 75 -15.88 5.97 9.82
N ASN A 76 -16.26 6.26 8.56
CA ASN A 76 -15.37 6.88 7.59
C ASN A 76 -15.41 8.41 7.65
N THR A 77 -14.26 9.03 7.39
CA THR A 77 -14.21 10.47 7.17
C THR A 77 -15.13 10.88 6.01
N LYS A 78 -15.83 11.99 6.17
CA LYS A 78 -16.65 12.63 5.12
C LYS A 78 -15.82 13.43 4.13
N VAL A 79 -14.52 13.58 4.38
CA VAL A 79 -13.58 14.25 3.47
C VAL A 79 -13.49 13.47 2.15
N LYS A 80 -13.69 14.16 1.04
CA LYS A 80 -13.48 13.58 -0.31
C LYS A 80 -11.99 13.42 -0.56
N GLY A 81 -11.61 12.36 -1.29
CA GLY A 81 -10.24 12.20 -1.77
C GLY A 81 -9.79 13.41 -2.59
N GLY A 82 -8.53 13.79 -2.46
CA GLY A 82 -7.97 14.97 -3.14
C GLY A 82 -7.86 14.78 -4.64
N ASN A 83 -7.65 13.55 -5.11
CA ASN A 83 -7.32 13.22 -6.49
C ASN A 83 -6.19 14.08 -7.04
N ARG A 84 -5.17 14.30 -6.20
CA ARG A 84 -4.07 15.22 -6.45
C ARG A 84 -2.76 14.72 -5.84
N LEU A 85 -1.68 15.37 -6.21
CA LEU A 85 -0.40 15.31 -5.50
C LEU A 85 -0.17 16.63 -4.78
N THR A 86 0.28 16.57 -3.54
CA THR A 86 0.71 17.74 -2.77
C THR A 86 2.22 17.65 -2.55
N LEU A 87 2.92 18.75 -2.83
CA LEU A 87 4.34 18.91 -2.56
C LEU A 87 4.53 19.67 -1.25
N LEU A 88 5.43 19.15 -0.42
CA LEU A 88 5.89 19.80 0.81
C LEU A 88 7.39 20.07 0.67
N ARG A 89 7.84 21.26 1.05
CA ARG A 89 9.24 21.67 1.06
C ARG A 89 9.60 22.36 2.36
N ASP A 90 10.70 21.91 2.92
CA ASP A 90 11.47 22.56 3.97
C ASP A 90 12.65 23.28 3.29
N ALA A 91 12.55 24.61 3.17
CA ALA A 91 13.47 25.35 2.33
C ALA A 91 14.82 25.63 3.01
N ASP A 92 14.86 25.65 4.33
CA ASP A 92 16.07 25.95 5.11
C ASP A 92 16.60 24.78 5.93
N GLY A 93 15.89 23.63 5.90
CA GLY A 93 16.32 22.39 6.55
C GLY A 93 16.11 22.38 8.06
N ASP A 94 15.21 23.21 8.59
CA ASP A 94 14.95 23.31 10.03
C ASP A 94 13.92 22.28 10.54
N GLY A 95 13.31 21.50 9.64
CA GLY A 95 12.26 20.52 9.90
C GLY A 95 10.85 21.10 9.88
N THR A 96 10.70 22.36 9.52
CA THR A 96 9.43 23.04 9.24
C THR A 96 9.21 23.07 7.74
N TYR A 97 8.04 22.67 7.27
CA TYR A 97 7.72 22.66 5.84
C TYR A 97 6.88 23.88 5.49
N GLU A 98 7.54 24.99 5.11
CA GLU A 98 6.88 26.28 4.84
C GLU A 98 6.08 26.23 3.56
N THR A 99 6.52 25.43 2.59
CA THR A 99 5.84 25.33 1.30
C THR A 99 4.94 24.11 1.28
N LYS A 100 3.65 24.33 1.08
CA LYS A 100 2.66 23.29 0.77
C LYS A 100 1.90 23.72 -0.48
N THR A 101 2.14 23.05 -1.61
CA THR A 101 1.51 23.37 -2.89
C THR A 101 0.86 22.12 -3.50
N VAL A 102 -0.17 22.33 -4.30
CA VAL A 102 -0.72 21.27 -5.16
C VAL A 102 0.21 21.11 -6.36
N PHE A 103 0.91 19.99 -6.43
CA PHE A 103 1.82 19.67 -7.52
C PHE A 103 1.09 19.30 -8.81
N ALA A 104 0.06 18.47 -8.70
CA ALA A 104 -0.78 18.05 -9.83
C ALA A 104 -2.20 17.73 -9.36
N GLU A 105 -3.18 17.99 -10.19
CA GLU A 105 -4.60 17.77 -9.93
C GLU A 105 -5.25 16.86 -10.98
N ASN A 106 -6.52 16.53 -10.74
CA ASN A 106 -7.35 15.74 -11.67
C ASN A 106 -6.81 14.33 -11.94
N LEU A 107 -6.17 13.74 -10.96
CA LEU A 107 -5.75 12.36 -10.99
C LEU A 107 -6.92 11.44 -10.62
N ASN A 108 -6.82 10.15 -10.95
CA ASN A 108 -7.85 9.17 -10.63
C ASN A 108 -7.45 8.29 -9.43
N ALA A 109 -7.79 8.75 -8.22
CA ALA A 109 -7.44 8.05 -6.97
C ALA A 109 -5.95 7.62 -6.94
N PRO A 110 -5.00 8.56 -6.96
CA PRO A 110 -3.58 8.25 -6.92
C PRO A 110 -3.23 7.57 -5.59
N TYR A 111 -2.32 6.60 -5.65
CA TYR A 111 -1.86 5.86 -4.48
C TYR A 111 -0.34 5.74 -4.43
N GLY A 112 0.26 4.96 -5.33
CA GLY A 112 1.68 4.68 -5.37
C GLY A 112 2.48 5.76 -6.08
N LEU A 113 3.68 6.03 -5.58
CA LEU A 113 4.61 7.01 -6.10
C LEU A 113 6.00 6.39 -6.28
N ALA A 114 6.69 6.75 -7.35
CA ALA A 114 8.10 6.43 -7.55
C ALA A 114 8.80 7.54 -8.34
N PHE A 115 10.11 7.65 -8.19
CA PHE A 115 10.91 8.62 -8.93
C PHE A 115 12.17 7.96 -9.50
N ALA A 116 12.41 8.16 -10.78
CA ALA A 116 13.63 7.74 -11.46
C ALA A 116 13.86 8.61 -12.71
N ASP A 117 15.12 8.89 -13.01
CA ASP A 117 15.56 9.54 -14.24
C ASP A 117 14.79 10.82 -14.61
N GLY A 118 14.53 11.68 -13.61
CA GLY A 118 13.79 12.92 -13.81
C GLY A 118 12.29 12.72 -14.12
N LYS A 119 11.75 11.54 -13.80
CA LYS A 119 10.34 11.21 -13.97
C LYS A 119 9.68 10.90 -12.62
N LEU A 120 8.56 11.55 -12.34
CA LEU A 120 7.69 11.23 -11.23
C LEU A 120 6.58 10.30 -11.73
N TYR A 121 6.62 9.05 -11.31
CA TYR A 121 5.61 8.05 -11.63
C TYR A 121 4.50 8.03 -10.58
N VAL A 122 3.26 7.91 -11.04
CA VAL A 122 2.07 7.87 -10.19
C VAL A 122 1.19 6.71 -10.60
N ALA A 123 0.92 5.81 -9.69
CA ALA A 123 -0.06 4.76 -9.88
C ALA A 123 -1.44 5.23 -9.43
N ASN A 124 -2.27 5.60 -10.39
CA ASN A 124 -3.71 5.80 -10.22
C ASN A 124 -4.40 4.44 -10.07
N GLN A 125 -5.68 4.44 -9.66
CA GLN A 125 -6.41 3.18 -9.51
C GLN A 125 -6.59 2.40 -10.83
N ASP A 126 -6.44 3.03 -11.99
CA ASP A 126 -6.73 2.50 -13.33
C ASP A 126 -5.57 2.63 -14.32
N ALA A 127 -4.55 3.40 -14.02
CA ALA A 127 -3.43 3.62 -14.92
C ALA A 127 -2.16 4.04 -14.18
N LEU A 128 -1.02 3.61 -14.69
CA LEU A 128 0.28 4.17 -14.35
C LEU A 128 0.56 5.36 -15.27
N VAL A 129 0.84 6.50 -14.68
CA VAL A 129 1.16 7.75 -15.40
C VAL A 129 2.50 8.31 -14.93
N ARG A 130 3.09 9.22 -15.70
CA ARG A 130 4.33 9.91 -15.32
C ARG A 130 4.28 11.39 -15.66
N PHE A 131 4.95 12.17 -14.84
CA PHE A 131 5.28 13.58 -15.08
C PHE A 131 6.77 13.71 -15.35
N ASP A 132 7.14 14.61 -16.25
CA ASP A 132 8.51 15.13 -16.31
C ASP A 132 8.71 16.03 -15.10
N TYR A 133 9.82 15.84 -14.40
CA TYR A 133 10.15 16.59 -13.19
C TYR A 133 11.52 17.23 -13.30
N GLN A 134 11.57 18.50 -12.98
CA GLN A 134 12.82 19.26 -12.81
C GLN A 134 12.98 19.60 -11.34
N GLU A 135 14.19 19.45 -10.84
CA GLU A 135 14.51 19.78 -9.45
C GLU A 135 14.11 21.21 -9.10
N GLY A 136 13.49 21.37 -7.94
CA GLY A 136 13.00 22.66 -7.45
C GLY A 136 11.62 23.08 -7.96
N GLN A 137 11.06 22.37 -8.92
CA GLN A 137 9.70 22.65 -9.42
C GLN A 137 8.65 22.32 -8.36
N THR A 138 7.67 23.20 -8.16
CA THR A 138 6.60 23.06 -7.15
C THR A 138 5.25 22.66 -7.75
N GLN A 139 5.14 22.68 -9.07
CA GLN A 139 3.95 22.30 -9.83
C GLN A 139 4.35 21.55 -11.09
N ALA A 140 3.53 20.61 -11.52
CA ALA A 140 3.73 19.92 -12.79
C ALA A 140 3.63 20.90 -13.96
N SER A 141 4.52 20.75 -14.94
CA SER A 141 4.57 21.61 -16.13
C SER A 141 3.47 21.31 -17.15
N GLY A 142 2.71 20.24 -16.96
CA GLY A 142 1.64 19.82 -17.87
C GLY A 142 0.92 18.56 -17.39
N ALA A 143 0.05 18.04 -18.25
CA ALA A 143 -0.66 16.80 -17.99
C ALA A 143 0.30 15.59 -17.98
N PRO A 144 0.01 14.55 -17.17
CA PRO A 144 0.84 13.36 -17.14
C PRO A 144 0.72 12.55 -18.43
N THR A 145 1.80 11.87 -18.79
CA THR A 145 1.81 10.87 -19.86
C THR A 145 1.42 9.50 -19.31
N LYS A 146 0.48 8.82 -19.94
CA LYS A 146 0.14 7.44 -19.59
C LYS A 146 1.28 6.49 -19.98
N VAL A 147 1.71 5.65 -19.04
CA VAL A 147 2.70 4.59 -19.25
C VAL A 147 1.98 3.30 -19.66
N THR A 148 0.98 2.88 -18.86
CA THR A 148 0.17 1.68 -19.14
C THR A 148 -1.14 1.72 -18.37
N ASP A 149 -2.14 0.95 -18.82
CA ASP A 149 -3.37 0.74 -18.06
C ASP A 149 -3.13 -0.24 -16.90
N LEU A 150 -3.88 -0.09 -15.81
CA LEU A 150 -3.87 -0.99 -14.68
C LEU A 150 -5.25 -1.62 -14.48
N PRO A 151 -5.35 -2.88 -14.00
CA PRO A 151 -6.63 -3.53 -13.78
C PRO A 151 -7.50 -2.73 -12.80
N SER A 152 -8.69 -2.32 -13.26
CA SER A 152 -9.61 -1.48 -12.48
C SER A 152 -11.08 -1.91 -12.55
N ALA A 153 -11.42 -2.94 -13.31
CA ALA A 153 -12.75 -3.55 -13.28
C ALA A 153 -13.06 -4.10 -11.87
N ILE A 154 -14.24 -3.82 -11.33
CA ILE A 154 -14.64 -4.10 -9.94
C ILE A 154 -13.76 -3.33 -8.92
N ASN A 155 -12.46 -3.51 -8.95
CA ASN A 155 -11.44 -2.78 -8.19
C ASN A 155 -11.69 -2.79 -6.67
N HIS A 156 -11.99 -3.96 -6.10
CA HIS A 156 -12.25 -4.14 -4.67
C HIS A 156 -11.05 -3.68 -3.82
N HIS A 157 -9.87 -4.23 -4.08
CA HIS A 157 -8.60 -3.68 -3.60
C HIS A 157 -8.06 -2.74 -4.68
N TRP A 158 -8.41 -1.47 -4.56
CA TRP A 158 -8.15 -0.46 -5.58
C TRP A 158 -6.73 0.13 -5.54
N THR A 159 -6.06 0.00 -4.40
CA THR A 159 -4.72 0.55 -4.20
C THR A 159 -3.71 -0.06 -5.17
N LYS A 160 -2.79 0.77 -5.64
CA LYS A 160 -1.72 0.39 -6.55
C LYS A 160 -0.40 0.86 -5.96
N ALA A 161 0.16 0.06 -5.03
CA ALA A 161 1.48 0.33 -4.48
C ALA A 161 2.52 0.38 -5.59
N LEU A 162 3.50 1.26 -5.50
CA LEU A 162 4.50 1.48 -6.54
C LEU A 162 5.90 1.62 -5.95
N THR A 163 6.86 1.01 -6.61
CA THR A 163 8.29 1.28 -6.43
C THR A 163 9.02 1.11 -7.75
N VAL A 164 10.31 1.48 -7.81
CA VAL A 164 11.15 1.41 -9.01
C VAL A 164 12.42 0.62 -8.73
N SER A 165 12.91 -0.12 -9.73
CA SER A 165 14.20 -0.82 -9.65
C SER A 165 15.36 0.17 -9.48
N PRO A 166 16.49 -0.24 -8.86
CA PRO A 166 17.63 0.66 -8.61
C PRO A 166 18.20 1.31 -9.88
N ASP A 167 18.08 0.65 -11.03
CA ASP A 167 18.53 1.16 -12.32
C ASP A 167 17.49 2.02 -13.06
N GLY A 168 16.32 2.26 -12.44
CA GLY A 168 15.23 3.04 -13.04
C GLY A 168 14.47 2.34 -14.17
N ARG A 169 14.88 1.16 -14.60
CA ARG A 169 14.36 0.47 -15.76
C ARG A 169 12.98 -0.13 -15.56
N PHE A 170 12.72 -0.68 -14.39
CA PHE A 170 11.48 -1.37 -14.09
C PHE A 170 10.69 -0.71 -12.96
N LEU A 171 9.40 -0.64 -13.13
CA LEU A 171 8.45 -0.26 -12.11
C LEU A 171 7.73 -1.51 -11.59
N TYR A 172 7.55 -1.61 -10.29
CA TYR A 172 6.81 -2.69 -9.65
C TYR A 172 5.51 -2.15 -9.10
N VAL A 173 4.38 -2.73 -9.52
CA VAL A 173 3.03 -2.30 -9.09
C VAL A 173 2.35 -3.43 -8.35
N GLY A 174 1.93 -3.17 -7.12
CA GLY A 174 1.10 -4.08 -6.35
C GLY A 174 -0.36 -3.98 -6.78
N ILE A 175 -0.95 -5.11 -7.17
CA ILE A 175 -2.34 -5.19 -7.63
C ILE A 175 -3.08 -6.19 -6.76
N GLY A 176 -3.98 -5.68 -5.91
CA GLY A 176 -4.76 -6.51 -5.01
C GLY A 176 -5.89 -7.28 -5.70
N SER A 177 -6.41 -8.29 -5.04
CA SER A 177 -7.53 -9.12 -5.50
C SER A 177 -8.84 -8.33 -5.63
N ASN A 178 -9.79 -8.86 -6.37
CA ASN A 178 -11.15 -8.34 -6.46
C ASN A 178 -12.11 -8.93 -5.41
N SER A 179 -11.64 -9.88 -4.62
CA SER A 179 -12.44 -10.57 -3.61
C SER A 179 -11.61 -10.85 -2.35
N ASN A 180 -12.27 -11.29 -1.30
CA ASN A 180 -11.61 -11.77 -0.10
C ASN A 180 -10.96 -13.14 -0.33
N VAL A 181 -11.74 -14.12 -0.80
CA VAL A 181 -11.31 -15.50 -1.10
C VAL A 181 -12.10 -16.04 -2.30
N THR A 182 -12.06 -15.38 -3.43
CA THR A 182 -12.71 -15.81 -4.70
C THR A 182 -14.25 -15.91 -4.64
N GLU A 183 -14.91 -15.26 -3.69
CA GLU A 183 -16.38 -15.25 -3.58
C GLU A 183 -17.08 -14.57 -4.74
N ARG A 184 -16.33 -13.96 -5.67
CA ARG A 184 -16.80 -13.34 -6.92
C ARG A 184 -16.48 -14.17 -8.16
N GLY A 185 -15.87 -15.35 -7.99
CA GLY A 185 -15.35 -16.19 -9.08
C GLY A 185 -13.87 -15.94 -9.37
N MET A 186 -13.22 -16.93 -9.96
CA MET A 186 -11.79 -16.84 -10.32
C MET A 186 -11.57 -15.95 -11.56
N GLU A 187 -12.57 -15.81 -12.39
CA GLU A 187 -12.51 -15.02 -13.63
C GLU A 187 -12.29 -13.52 -13.38
N VAL A 188 -12.73 -13.02 -12.21
CA VAL A 188 -12.52 -11.61 -11.85
C VAL A 188 -11.13 -11.36 -11.24
N GLU A 189 -10.39 -12.42 -10.98
CA GLU A 189 -9.02 -12.35 -10.38
C GLU A 189 -7.92 -12.43 -11.46
N ILE A 190 -8.28 -12.49 -12.75
CA ILE A 190 -7.30 -12.45 -13.84
C ILE A 190 -6.49 -11.16 -13.72
N ASP A 191 -5.14 -11.28 -13.77
CA ASP A 191 -4.16 -10.20 -13.66
C ASP A 191 -4.21 -9.44 -12.30
N ARG A 192 -4.75 -10.08 -11.26
CA ARG A 192 -4.85 -9.52 -9.91
C ARG A 192 -4.19 -10.42 -8.86
N ALA A 193 -4.14 -9.96 -7.60
CA ALA A 193 -3.47 -10.63 -6.48
C ALA A 193 -1.99 -10.94 -6.79
N MET A 194 -1.25 -9.93 -7.26
CA MET A 194 0.13 -10.08 -7.72
C MET A 194 0.91 -8.76 -7.71
N VAL A 195 2.19 -8.86 -7.95
CA VAL A 195 3.03 -7.72 -8.32
C VAL A 195 3.32 -7.80 -9.82
N TRP A 196 3.08 -6.71 -10.53
CA TRP A 196 3.49 -6.53 -11.92
C TRP A 196 4.88 -5.91 -11.98
N GLN A 197 5.69 -6.36 -12.94
CA GLN A 197 6.89 -5.67 -13.41
C GLN A 197 6.55 -4.96 -14.73
N ILE A 198 6.80 -3.66 -14.81
CA ILE A 198 6.49 -2.82 -15.97
C ILE A 198 7.79 -2.19 -16.46
N ASP A 199 8.11 -2.33 -17.74
CA ASP A 199 9.22 -1.60 -18.35
C ASP A 199 8.86 -0.10 -18.43
N ALA A 200 9.66 0.74 -17.80
CA ALA A 200 9.38 2.17 -17.65
C ALA A 200 9.39 2.94 -18.97
N ALA A 201 10.12 2.45 -19.97
CA ALA A 201 10.23 3.09 -21.28
C ALA A 201 9.07 2.73 -22.21
N THR A 202 8.64 1.47 -22.18
CA THR A 202 7.67 0.93 -23.14
C THR A 202 6.27 0.74 -22.57
N GLY A 203 6.12 0.63 -21.25
CA GLY A 203 4.88 0.26 -20.57
C GLY A 203 4.52 -1.23 -20.67
N ALA A 204 5.36 -2.04 -21.32
CA ALA A 204 5.17 -3.49 -21.39
C ALA A 204 5.27 -4.09 -19.98
N HIS A 205 4.38 -5.02 -19.66
CA HIS A 205 4.31 -5.58 -18.31
C HIS A 205 4.20 -7.09 -18.32
N LYS A 206 4.59 -7.70 -17.20
CA LYS A 206 4.42 -9.12 -16.91
C LYS A 206 4.15 -9.32 -15.42
N PRO A 207 3.54 -10.46 -15.02
CA PRO A 207 3.57 -10.87 -13.61
C PRO A 207 5.01 -11.03 -13.11
N TYR A 208 5.32 -10.39 -11.99
CA TYR A 208 6.60 -10.59 -11.30
C TYR A 208 6.49 -11.69 -10.24
N ALA A 209 5.45 -11.62 -9.41
CA ALA A 209 5.10 -12.64 -8.42
C ALA A 209 3.59 -12.68 -8.24
N THR A 210 3.05 -13.85 -7.92
CA THR A 210 1.61 -14.13 -7.87
C THR A 210 1.17 -14.70 -6.52
N GLY A 211 -0.13 -14.82 -6.31
CA GLY A 211 -0.68 -15.34 -5.04
C GLY A 211 -0.51 -14.38 -3.86
N ILE A 212 -0.38 -13.10 -4.13
CA ILE A 212 -0.20 -12.02 -3.16
C ILE A 212 -1.52 -11.25 -3.07
N ARG A 213 -2.34 -11.54 -2.04
CA ARG A 213 -3.73 -11.07 -1.99
C ARG A 213 -3.89 -9.56 -2.17
N ASN A 214 -3.21 -8.76 -1.37
CA ASN A 214 -3.30 -7.30 -1.45
C ASN A 214 -1.98 -6.65 -1.04
N PRO A 215 -1.02 -6.51 -1.97
CA PRO A 215 0.24 -5.82 -1.71
C PRO A 215 -0.03 -4.32 -1.63
N THR A 216 0.05 -3.76 -0.44
CA THR A 216 -0.35 -2.37 -0.13
C THR A 216 0.80 -1.40 -0.07
N ALA A 217 2.03 -1.88 0.11
CA ALA A 217 3.23 -1.08 -0.07
C ALA A 217 4.39 -1.96 -0.56
N LEU A 218 5.27 -1.35 -1.34
CA LEU A 218 6.44 -1.97 -1.96
C LEU A 218 7.66 -1.10 -1.70
N THR A 219 8.81 -1.73 -1.49
CA THR A 219 10.10 -1.05 -1.40
C THR A 219 11.22 -1.94 -1.93
N ILE A 220 12.37 -1.34 -2.23
CA ILE A 220 13.58 -2.06 -2.65
C ILE A 220 14.59 -2.01 -1.51
N GLN A 221 15.14 -3.16 -1.15
CA GLN A 221 16.26 -3.21 -0.21
C GLN A 221 17.50 -2.57 -0.84
N PRO A 222 18.05 -1.51 -0.24
CA PRO A 222 19.13 -0.74 -0.87
C PRO A 222 20.38 -1.56 -1.19
N GLU A 223 20.78 -2.46 -0.30
CA GLU A 223 22.04 -3.22 -0.42
C GLU A 223 21.96 -4.33 -1.45
N THR A 224 20.78 -4.93 -1.64
CA THR A 224 20.63 -6.16 -2.45
C THR A 224 19.83 -5.94 -3.73
N GLY A 225 19.07 -4.85 -3.82
CA GLY A 225 18.09 -4.63 -4.89
C GLY A 225 16.86 -5.53 -4.81
N GLN A 226 16.71 -6.30 -3.72
CA GLN A 226 15.57 -7.20 -3.53
C GLN A 226 14.27 -6.41 -3.31
N LEU A 227 13.22 -6.77 -4.03
CA LEU A 227 11.88 -6.25 -3.83
C LEU A 227 11.27 -6.82 -2.54
N TRP A 228 10.66 -5.94 -1.73
CA TRP A 228 9.90 -6.29 -0.53
C TRP A 228 8.50 -5.71 -0.58
N ALA A 229 7.57 -6.39 0.07
CA ALA A 229 6.18 -5.99 0.16
C ALA A 229 5.61 -6.17 1.57
N VAL A 230 4.68 -5.30 1.95
CA VAL A 230 3.71 -5.60 2.98
C VAL A 230 2.37 -5.94 2.34
N VAL A 231 1.71 -6.95 2.88
CA VAL A 231 0.53 -7.57 2.28
C VAL A 231 -0.57 -7.71 3.30
N ASN A 232 -1.77 -7.25 2.94
CA ASN A 232 -2.96 -7.46 3.72
C ASN A 232 -3.63 -8.77 3.30
N GLU A 233 -3.73 -9.69 4.24
CA GLU A 233 -4.26 -11.02 4.02
C GLU A 233 -5.79 -11.11 4.17
N ARG A 234 -6.31 -12.30 3.94
CA ARG A 234 -7.74 -12.55 3.89
C ARG A 234 -8.41 -12.46 5.27
N ASP A 235 -9.65 -11.99 5.24
CA ASP A 235 -10.55 -11.95 6.38
C ASP A 235 -11.37 -13.24 6.53
N GLU A 236 -12.16 -13.31 7.60
CA GLU A 236 -13.17 -14.36 7.87
C GLU A 236 -12.59 -15.74 8.25
N LEU A 237 -11.37 -15.79 8.83
CA LEU A 237 -10.84 -16.92 9.58
C LEU A 237 -10.73 -16.64 11.09
N GLY A 238 -11.49 -15.67 11.57
CA GLY A 238 -11.50 -15.25 12.98
C GLY A 238 -10.61 -14.04 13.26
N PRO A 239 -10.54 -13.59 14.52
CA PRO A 239 -9.82 -12.36 14.88
C PRO A 239 -8.29 -12.51 14.84
N ASP A 240 -7.78 -13.76 14.90
CA ASP A 240 -6.36 -14.05 15.04
C ASP A 240 -5.71 -14.69 13.79
N LEU A 241 -6.50 -14.85 12.71
CA LEU A 241 -6.07 -15.35 11.40
C LEU A 241 -6.70 -14.54 10.26
N VAL A 242 -6.03 -14.33 9.16
CA VAL A 242 -4.67 -14.70 8.73
C VAL A 242 -3.74 -13.53 9.07
N PRO A 243 -2.46 -13.75 9.41
CA PRO A 243 -1.55 -12.64 9.66
C PRO A 243 -1.27 -11.88 8.36
N ASP A 244 -1.37 -10.55 8.41
CA ASP A 244 -0.72 -9.69 7.45
C ASP A 244 0.80 -9.90 7.53
N TYR A 245 1.53 -9.64 6.46
CA TYR A 245 2.95 -9.99 6.44
C TYR A 245 3.84 -8.98 5.72
N LEU A 246 5.11 -9.03 6.09
CA LEU A 246 6.24 -8.44 5.39
C LEU A 246 7.04 -9.57 4.73
N SER A 247 7.37 -9.45 3.47
CA SER A 247 8.17 -10.47 2.77
C SER A 247 8.98 -9.91 1.62
N SER A 248 10.14 -10.53 1.41
CA SER A 248 10.84 -10.43 0.13
C SER A 248 9.98 -11.03 -0.98
N VAL A 249 9.97 -10.41 -2.15
CA VAL A 249 9.17 -10.84 -3.30
C VAL A 249 10.09 -11.39 -4.37
N LYS A 250 10.04 -12.69 -4.61
CA LYS A 250 10.89 -13.39 -5.57
C LYS A 250 10.25 -13.42 -6.95
N GLU A 251 11.02 -13.14 -7.99
CA GLU A 251 10.55 -13.25 -9.38
C GLU A 251 10.06 -14.68 -9.66
N GLY A 252 8.88 -14.82 -10.26
CA GLY A 252 8.22 -16.10 -10.51
C GLY A 252 7.62 -16.76 -9.27
N GLY A 253 7.76 -16.15 -8.08
CA GLY A 253 7.24 -16.69 -6.83
C GLY A 253 5.72 -16.72 -6.75
N PHE A 254 5.18 -17.70 -6.01
CA PHE A 254 3.77 -17.79 -5.65
C PHE A 254 3.61 -17.80 -4.13
N TYR A 255 2.76 -16.92 -3.57
CA TYR A 255 2.63 -16.69 -2.14
C TYR A 255 1.35 -17.22 -1.50
N GLY A 256 0.59 -18.05 -2.22
CA GLY A 256 -0.48 -18.89 -1.68
C GLY A 256 -1.89 -18.48 -2.06
N TRP A 257 -2.25 -17.20 -2.01
CA TRP A 257 -3.61 -16.77 -2.29
C TRP A 257 -4.08 -17.15 -3.71
N PRO A 258 -5.28 -17.69 -3.92
CA PRO A 258 -6.34 -17.92 -2.93
C PRO A 258 -6.31 -19.30 -2.26
N TYR A 259 -5.42 -20.22 -2.64
CA TYR A 259 -5.46 -21.64 -2.29
C TYR A 259 -4.87 -21.95 -0.91
N SER A 260 -3.97 -21.11 -0.46
CA SER A 260 -3.32 -21.24 0.85
C SER A 260 -2.95 -19.88 1.44
N TYR A 261 -2.61 -19.86 2.72
CA TYR A 261 -2.14 -18.69 3.45
C TYR A 261 -0.94 -19.06 4.31
N TRP A 262 -0.11 -18.09 4.61
CA TRP A 262 1.11 -18.23 5.41
C TRP A 262 1.94 -19.47 4.97
N GLY A 263 2.22 -19.56 3.67
CA GLY A 263 2.82 -20.69 3.01
C GLY A 263 1.78 -21.74 2.59
N GLN A 264 1.94 -22.97 3.06
CA GLN A 264 1.16 -24.13 2.59
C GLN A 264 -0.06 -24.47 3.44
N ASN A 265 -0.55 -23.56 4.30
CA ASN A 265 -1.79 -23.79 5.04
C ASN A 265 -2.98 -23.66 4.08
N VAL A 266 -3.63 -24.78 3.78
CA VAL A 266 -4.71 -24.84 2.78
C VAL A 266 -5.89 -23.97 3.19
N ASP A 267 -6.34 -23.10 2.29
CA ASP A 267 -7.63 -22.41 2.43
C ASP A 267 -8.72 -23.21 1.71
N THR A 268 -9.52 -23.91 2.47
CA THR A 268 -10.57 -24.81 1.95
C THR A 268 -11.74 -24.06 1.28
N ARG A 269 -11.83 -22.75 1.43
CA ARG A 269 -12.89 -21.94 0.81
C ARG A 269 -12.63 -21.67 -0.68
N ALA A 270 -11.37 -21.65 -1.12
CA ALA A 270 -11.03 -21.52 -2.52
C ALA A 270 -11.34 -22.81 -3.28
N GLN A 271 -12.23 -22.73 -4.28
CA GLN A 271 -12.64 -23.90 -5.07
C GLN A 271 -12.62 -23.54 -6.58
N PRO A 272 -12.17 -24.48 -7.44
CA PRO A 272 -11.56 -25.77 -7.09
C PRO A 272 -10.20 -25.60 -6.41
N GLN A 273 -9.81 -26.56 -5.57
CA GLN A 273 -8.48 -26.58 -4.95
C GLN A 273 -7.37 -26.79 -5.99
N ASN A 274 -6.17 -26.32 -5.69
CA ASN A 274 -4.99 -26.52 -6.52
C ASN A 274 -3.79 -26.98 -5.66
N PRO A 275 -3.64 -28.30 -5.43
CA PRO A 275 -2.56 -28.84 -4.58
C PRO A 275 -1.14 -28.49 -5.07
N GLU A 276 -0.93 -28.41 -6.38
CA GLU A 276 0.37 -28.02 -6.96
C GLU A 276 0.74 -26.59 -6.58
N LYS A 277 -0.22 -25.67 -6.68
CA LYS A 277 -0.02 -24.28 -6.24
C LYS A 277 0.25 -24.19 -4.73
N VAL A 278 -0.49 -24.96 -3.92
CA VAL A 278 -0.25 -25.02 -2.48
C VAL A 278 1.16 -25.51 -2.18
N ALA A 279 1.62 -26.58 -2.85
CA ALA A 279 2.97 -27.12 -2.67
C ALA A 279 4.07 -26.11 -3.09
N ALA A 280 3.78 -25.26 -4.06
CA ALA A 280 4.71 -24.22 -4.54
C ALA A 280 4.66 -22.93 -3.71
N ALA A 281 3.74 -22.79 -2.78
CA ALA A 281 3.53 -21.55 -2.02
C ALA A 281 4.72 -21.23 -1.12
N ILE A 282 5.28 -20.04 -1.32
CA ILE A 282 6.36 -19.50 -0.50
C ILE A 282 5.77 -19.00 0.82
N LYS A 283 6.37 -19.40 1.93
CA LYS A 283 6.04 -18.84 3.24
C LYS A 283 6.63 -17.43 3.36
N PRO A 284 5.84 -16.42 3.75
CA PRO A 284 6.36 -15.08 3.99
C PRO A 284 7.43 -15.02 5.08
N ASP A 285 8.30 -14.00 5.00
CA ASP A 285 9.44 -13.87 5.90
C ASP A 285 9.06 -13.47 7.32
N TYR A 286 8.10 -12.55 7.47
CA TYR A 286 7.74 -11.99 8.79
C TYR A 286 6.23 -11.75 8.94
N SER A 287 5.67 -12.27 10.05
CA SER A 287 4.27 -12.05 10.43
C SER A 287 4.12 -10.72 11.16
N LEU A 288 3.25 -9.86 10.65
CA LEU A 288 2.89 -8.58 11.28
C LEU A 288 1.75 -8.73 12.31
N GLY A 289 1.12 -9.90 12.34
CA GLY A 289 -0.10 -10.14 13.08
C GLY A 289 -1.36 -9.94 12.24
N SER A 290 -2.49 -10.47 12.74
CA SER A 290 -3.73 -10.49 11.98
C SER A 290 -4.40 -9.13 11.94
N HIS A 291 -4.87 -8.74 10.76
CA HIS A 291 -5.70 -7.57 10.53
C HIS A 291 -5.07 -6.24 10.97
N VAL A 292 -3.74 -6.11 10.90
CA VAL A 292 -3.04 -4.87 11.26
C VAL A 292 -3.14 -3.80 10.17
N ALA A 293 -3.52 -4.19 8.96
CA ALA A 293 -3.64 -3.32 7.79
C ALA A 293 -2.35 -2.53 7.55
N ALA A 294 -1.25 -3.23 7.29
CA ALA A 294 0.01 -2.60 6.90
C ALA A 294 -0.17 -1.86 5.56
N LEU A 295 0.16 -0.58 5.52
CA LEU A 295 -0.04 0.31 4.34
C LEU A 295 1.23 1.07 3.95
N GLY A 296 2.31 0.96 4.70
CA GLY A 296 3.58 1.60 4.42
C GLY A 296 4.75 0.70 4.78
N VAL A 297 5.82 0.77 3.99
CA VAL A 297 7.06 0.04 4.23
C VAL A 297 8.22 0.84 3.65
N ASP A 298 9.30 0.97 4.41
CA ASP A 298 10.54 1.52 3.89
C ASP A 298 11.74 1.02 4.71
N PHE A 299 12.90 0.91 4.06
CA PHE A 299 14.12 0.50 4.73
C PHE A 299 14.68 1.65 5.59
N SER A 300 15.26 1.29 6.70
CA SER A 300 16.04 2.23 7.51
C SER A 300 17.34 2.62 6.79
N ILE A 301 17.88 3.75 7.19
CA ILE A 301 19.18 4.23 6.74
C ILE A 301 20.16 4.23 7.92
N PRO A 302 21.47 4.03 7.69
CA PRO A 302 22.46 3.95 8.77
C PRO A 302 22.48 5.17 9.70
N GLU A 303 22.13 6.34 9.17
CA GLU A 303 22.09 7.62 9.91
C GLU A 303 21.00 7.65 11.02
N MET A 304 20.08 6.69 11.03
CA MET A 304 19.06 6.56 12.08
C MET A 304 19.61 6.02 13.41
N GLY A 305 20.93 5.72 13.46
CA GLY A 305 21.63 5.21 14.63
C GLY A 305 21.53 3.70 14.81
N ASP A 306 22.40 3.14 15.62
CA ASP A 306 22.64 1.68 15.76
C ASP A 306 21.37 0.86 15.98
N LYS A 307 20.43 1.38 16.74
CA LYS A 307 19.16 0.69 17.03
C LYS A 307 18.30 0.45 15.80
N PHE A 308 18.40 1.32 14.78
CA PHE A 308 17.60 1.29 13.57
C PHE A 308 18.46 1.24 12.30
N ALA A 309 19.73 0.85 12.42
CA ALA A 309 20.67 0.88 11.30
C ALA A 309 20.38 -0.16 10.21
N ASN A 310 19.73 -1.28 10.55
CA ASN A 310 19.46 -2.37 9.62
C ASN A 310 18.07 -2.96 9.87
N GLY A 311 17.13 -2.67 9.00
CA GLY A 311 15.79 -3.19 9.08
C GLY A 311 14.77 -2.38 8.28
N VAL A 312 13.51 -2.62 8.60
CA VAL A 312 12.36 -2.07 7.87
C VAL A 312 11.38 -1.42 8.83
N PHE A 313 10.95 -0.22 8.51
CA PHE A 313 9.78 0.42 9.13
C PHE A 313 8.51 0.01 8.43
N VAL A 314 7.48 -0.35 9.19
CA VAL A 314 6.16 -0.71 8.67
C VAL A 314 5.10 0.15 9.36
N GLY A 315 4.31 0.85 8.54
CA GLY A 315 3.15 1.60 9.00
C GLY A 315 1.89 0.75 9.03
N GLU A 316 1.29 0.57 10.21
CA GLU A 316 0.07 -0.20 10.43
C GLU A 316 -1.11 0.74 10.64
N HIS A 317 -2.08 0.70 9.71
CA HIS A 317 -3.30 1.52 9.79
C HIS A 317 -4.23 1.06 10.92
N GLY A 318 -4.28 -0.24 11.21
CA GLY A 318 -5.06 -0.79 12.31
C GLY A 318 -6.22 -1.67 11.89
N SER A 319 -6.68 -2.44 12.88
CA SER A 319 -7.68 -3.50 12.69
C SER A 319 -9.12 -2.96 12.77
N TRP A 320 -9.99 -3.60 11.98
CA TRP A 320 -11.43 -3.48 12.13
C TRP A 320 -12.09 -4.82 12.55
N ASN A 321 -11.36 -5.92 12.42
CA ASN A 321 -11.85 -7.30 12.54
C ASN A 321 -11.10 -8.06 13.66
N ARG A 322 -10.91 -7.41 14.80
CA ARG A 322 -10.30 -8.01 16.01
C ARG A 322 -11.11 -7.68 17.25
N ASP A 323 -11.15 -8.62 18.19
CA ASP A 323 -11.77 -8.40 19.50
C ASP A 323 -11.01 -7.31 20.27
N ASN A 324 -9.69 -7.35 20.24
CA ASN A 324 -8.82 -6.28 20.74
C ASN A 324 -8.22 -5.53 19.53
N PRO A 325 -8.64 -4.29 19.25
CA PRO A 325 -8.09 -3.49 18.17
C PRO A 325 -6.58 -3.32 18.28
N VAL A 326 -5.88 -3.41 17.15
CA VAL A 326 -4.43 -3.21 17.04
C VAL A 326 -4.12 -2.28 15.88
N GLY A 327 -2.93 -1.67 15.88
CA GLY A 327 -2.45 -0.81 14.81
C GLY A 327 -2.39 0.66 15.21
N TYR A 328 -2.54 1.56 14.23
CA TYR A 328 -2.24 3.00 14.36
C TYR A 328 -0.84 3.23 14.93
N LYS A 329 0.13 2.50 14.40
CA LYS A 329 1.52 2.56 14.85
C LYS A 329 2.48 2.32 13.69
N VAL A 330 3.72 2.72 13.91
CA VAL A 330 4.86 2.32 13.09
C VAL A 330 5.68 1.34 13.90
N ILE A 331 6.00 0.20 13.32
CA ILE A 331 6.91 -0.79 13.91
C ILE A 331 8.22 -0.81 13.14
N PHE A 332 9.28 -1.26 13.80
CA PHE A 332 10.56 -1.54 13.19
C PHE A 332 10.83 -3.04 13.27
N VAL A 333 11.16 -3.65 12.14
CA VAL A 333 11.54 -5.06 12.02
C VAL A 333 13.04 -5.10 11.73
N PRO A 334 13.88 -5.43 12.74
CA PRO A 334 15.31 -5.50 12.53
C PRO A 334 15.68 -6.72 11.67
N PHE A 335 16.69 -6.55 10.82
CA PHE A 335 17.30 -7.64 10.06
C PHE A 335 18.60 -8.09 10.76
N SER A 336 18.79 -9.39 10.84
CA SER A 336 20.00 -10.02 11.42
C SER A 336 21.03 -10.38 10.36
#